data_eff12b9130cbbbb7de5feeb4443e9011
#
_entry.id   eff12b9130cbbbb7de5feeb4443e9011
#
_cell.length_a   1.000
_cell.length_b   1.000
_cell.length_c   1.000
_cell.angle_alpha   90.00
_cell.angle_beta   90.00
_cell.angle_gamma   90.00
#
_symmetry.space_group_name_H-M   'P 1'
#
loop_
_entity.id
_entity.type
_entity.pdbx_description
1 polymer ?
#
loop_
_entity_poly.entity_id
_entity_poly.type
_entity_poly.pdbx_seq_one_letter_code
_entity_poly.pdbx_strand_id
1 'polypeptide(L)'
;MTTIGIDAKRIVRNGTGLGSYGRTLVNDLIRMGDSQLALRLYAPDEGREELREQIIGDGNVQFCYPTGHPSSLRKTWWRSRSVVDDLVEDGVDLYHGLSGELPMGLRKKHIRSVVTIHDLIFMRHPEYYQWLDTRIYEWKFRHALREADRIIAISERTRQDIIELGGEACADRISLIYQSFAPRFSAEVKAERKAQVKERYKLPQRYVLNVGTMERRKNLALVAEAVELLPQDIHLVAVGRQTDYVKELPHDDRIHLLNGVPDSDLAAIYSMAEAFAYPSRYEGFGIPIIEAIAVGLPVVACTGSCLEEAGGPHSLYVDPDNVIEMAEALKMSLRGARGRDERIRKSREYIRRFEGNDVARQVAQLYQSLL
;
A
#
# COMPACT_ATOMS: atom_id res chain seq x y z
N MET A 1 7.26 -15.50 25.98
CA MET A 1 6.48 -15.33 24.73
C MET A 1 6.05 -13.88 24.67
N THR A 2 6.45 -13.18 23.64
CA THR A 2 6.16 -11.73 23.48
C THR A 2 4.82 -11.58 22.76
N THR A 3 3.92 -10.78 23.32
CA THR A 3 2.59 -10.53 22.74
C THR A 3 2.52 -9.17 22.08
N ILE A 4 2.32 -9.15 20.75
CA ILE A 4 2.18 -7.93 19.96
C ILE A 4 0.70 -7.71 19.61
N GLY A 5 0.16 -6.59 20.08
CA GLY A 5 -1.14 -6.09 19.64
C GLY A 5 -1.03 -5.32 18.33
N ILE A 6 -1.90 -5.58 17.37
CA ILE A 6 -1.90 -4.94 16.05
C ILE A 6 -3.26 -4.31 15.76
N ASP A 7 -3.29 -3.05 15.30
CA ASP A 7 -4.52 -2.43 14.77
C ASP A 7 -4.97 -3.12 13.48
N ALA A 8 -6.00 -3.97 13.59
CA ALA A 8 -6.52 -4.76 12.48
C ALA A 8 -7.73 -4.15 11.77
N LYS A 9 -8.16 -2.91 12.10
CA LYS A 9 -9.32 -2.27 11.44
C LYS A 9 -9.19 -2.26 9.93
N ARG A 10 -8.00 -1.89 9.41
CA ARG A 10 -7.75 -1.85 7.96
C ARG A 10 -7.60 -3.24 7.38
N ILE A 11 -7.06 -4.19 8.13
CA ILE A 11 -6.91 -5.59 7.73
C ILE A 11 -8.28 -6.17 7.34
N VAL A 12 -9.30 -6.01 8.19
CA VAL A 12 -10.61 -6.65 8.01
C VAL A 12 -11.60 -5.82 7.17
N ARG A 13 -11.35 -4.52 6.93
CA ARG A 13 -12.32 -3.62 6.26
C ARG A 13 -11.85 -3.01 4.96
N ASN A 14 -10.53 -2.97 4.72
CA ASN A 14 -9.97 -2.26 3.58
C ASN A 14 -9.33 -3.24 2.58
N GLY A 15 -9.93 -3.35 1.39
CA GLY A 15 -9.39 -4.15 0.28
C GLY A 15 -8.30 -3.45 -0.54
N THR A 16 -7.94 -2.19 -0.22
CA THR A 16 -6.92 -1.41 -0.96
C THR A 16 -5.60 -1.33 -0.19
N GLY A 17 -4.67 -0.50 -0.63
CA GLY A 17 -3.29 -0.41 -0.17
C GLY A 17 -3.04 -0.56 1.33
N LEU A 18 -3.75 0.22 2.20
CA LEU A 18 -3.55 0.14 3.66
C LEU A 18 -3.93 -1.23 4.25
N GLY A 19 -5.02 -1.83 3.74
CA GLY A 19 -5.44 -3.17 4.18
C GLY A 19 -4.50 -4.25 3.64
N SER A 20 -4.07 -4.12 2.39
CA SER A 20 -3.09 -5.03 1.77
C SER A 20 -1.77 -5.01 2.55
N TYR A 21 -1.25 -3.82 2.88
CA TYR A 21 -0.06 -3.68 3.73
C TYR A 21 -0.20 -4.44 5.05
N GLY A 22 -1.30 -4.22 5.79
CA GLY A 22 -1.49 -4.88 7.08
C GLY A 22 -1.56 -6.40 6.97
N ARG A 23 -2.28 -6.94 5.98
CA ARG A 23 -2.37 -8.39 5.73
C ARG A 23 -1.03 -8.97 5.31
N THR A 24 -0.31 -8.29 4.42
CA THR A 24 1.02 -8.73 3.97
C THR A 24 2.00 -8.76 5.13
N LEU A 25 2.11 -7.68 5.92
CA LEU A 25 3.01 -7.61 7.06
C LEU A 25 2.71 -8.70 8.11
N VAL A 26 1.44 -8.88 8.49
CA VAL A 26 1.05 -9.91 9.46
C VAL A 26 1.42 -11.30 8.94
N ASN A 27 1.11 -11.59 7.67
CA ASN A 27 1.44 -12.88 7.06
C ASN A 27 2.96 -13.10 6.95
N ASP A 28 3.74 -12.07 6.67
CA ASP A 28 5.19 -12.17 6.60
C ASP A 28 5.81 -12.40 7.98
N LEU A 29 5.29 -11.75 9.04
CA LEU A 29 5.66 -12.03 10.43
C LEU A 29 5.35 -13.49 10.83
N ILE A 30 4.18 -14.01 10.43
CA ILE A 30 3.80 -15.42 10.67
C ILE A 30 4.76 -16.37 9.95
N ARG A 31 5.07 -16.10 8.67
CA ARG A 31 6.00 -16.94 7.87
C ARG A 31 7.41 -16.98 8.41
N MET A 32 7.83 -15.99 9.18
CA MET A 32 9.14 -16.05 9.88
C MET A 32 9.22 -17.20 10.88
N GLY A 33 8.06 -17.70 11.36
CA GLY A 33 7.97 -18.87 12.23
C GLY A 33 8.58 -18.66 13.62
N ASP A 34 8.58 -17.42 14.12
CA ASP A 34 9.08 -17.13 15.47
C ASP A 34 8.05 -17.58 16.51
N SER A 35 8.32 -18.76 17.12
CA SER A 35 7.46 -19.34 18.15
C SER A 35 7.39 -18.53 19.45
N GLN A 36 8.26 -17.52 19.61
CA GLN A 36 8.25 -16.61 20.77
C GLN A 36 7.30 -15.44 20.56
N LEU A 37 6.74 -15.27 19.36
CA LEU A 37 5.89 -14.14 18.98
C LEU A 37 4.41 -14.56 18.93
N ALA A 38 3.55 -13.90 19.72
CA ALA A 38 2.10 -13.99 19.62
C ALA A 38 1.52 -12.70 19.02
N LEU A 39 0.63 -12.83 18.05
CA LEU A 39 -0.04 -11.69 17.40
C LEU A 39 -1.51 -11.60 17.84
N ARG A 40 -1.92 -10.46 18.39
CA ARG A 40 -3.30 -10.13 18.74
C ARG A 40 -3.81 -9.05 17.78
N LEU A 41 -4.78 -9.37 16.95
CA LEU A 41 -5.29 -8.51 15.88
C LEU A 41 -6.57 -7.80 16.36
N TYR A 42 -6.44 -6.57 16.84
CA TYR A 42 -7.55 -5.79 17.41
C TYR A 42 -8.35 -5.08 16.32
N ALA A 43 -9.60 -5.49 16.13
CA ALA A 43 -10.51 -4.88 15.16
C ALA A 43 -11.84 -4.47 15.81
N PRO A 44 -12.48 -3.37 15.36
CA PRO A 44 -13.74 -2.89 15.93
C PRO A 44 -14.93 -3.82 15.65
N ASP A 45 -14.80 -4.75 14.74
CA ASP A 45 -15.70 -5.83 14.38
C ASP A 45 -15.02 -6.80 13.40
N GLU A 46 -15.74 -7.85 13.02
CA GLU A 46 -15.23 -8.89 12.12
C GLU A 46 -14.92 -8.36 10.70
N GLY A 47 -15.56 -7.27 10.27
CA GLY A 47 -15.38 -6.72 8.93
C GLY A 47 -15.82 -7.69 7.83
N ARG A 48 -15.03 -7.78 6.74
CA ARG A 48 -15.31 -8.65 5.59
C ARG A 48 -14.57 -9.97 5.74
N GLU A 49 -15.31 -11.09 5.59
CA GLU A 49 -14.79 -12.45 5.73
C GLU A 49 -13.66 -12.73 4.74
N GLU A 50 -13.85 -12.37 3.48
CA GLU A 50 -12.85 -12.58 2.44
C GLU A 50 -11.51 -11.84 2.67
N LEU A 51 -11.49 -10.84 3.54
CA LEU A 51 -10.26 -10.16 3.95
C LEU A 51 -9.60 -10.83 5.17
N ARG A 52 -10.41 -11.34 6.11
CA ARG A 52 -9.89 -12.10 7.25
C ARG A 52 -9.25 -13.41 6.83
N GLU A 53 -9.87 -14.12 5.88
CA GLU A 53 -9.37 -15.38 5.31
C GLU A 53 -8.02 -15.23 4.61
N GLN A 54 -7.60 -14.01 4.25
CA GLN A 54 -6.26 -13.74 3.73
C GLN A 54 -5.17 -13.79 4.81
N ILE A 55 -5.52 -13.78 6.10
CA ILE A 55 -4.56 -13.98 7.17
C ILE A 55 -4.30 -15.47 7.34
N ILE A 56 -3.03 -15.85 7.33
CA ILE A 56 -2.60 -17.24 7.53
C ILE A 56 -2.98 -17.66 8.95
N GLY A 57 -3.76 -18.75 9.05
CA GLY A 57 -4.12 -19.33 10.34
C GLY A 57 -2.89 -19.97 10.99
N ASP A 58 -2.51 -19.46 12.16
CA ASP A 58 -1.46 -20.01 13.03
C ASP A 58 -1.97 -19.95 14.47
N GLY A 59 -1.65 -20.95 15.29
CA GLY A 59 -2.05 -20.99 16.71
C GLY A 59 -1.61 -19.77 17.53
N ASN A 60 -0.62 -19.02 17.04
CA ASN A 60 -0.10 -17.81 17.68
C ASN A 60 -0.79 -16.51 17.21
N VAL A 61 -1.80 -16.60 16.33
CA VAL A 61 -2.54 -15.42 15.80
C VAL A 61 -4.00 -15.48 16.23
N GLN A 62 -4.49 -14.39 16.81
CA GLN A 62 -5.87 -14.29 17.25
C GLN A 62 -6.47 -12.93 16.92
N PHE A 63 -7.71 -12.92 16.36
CA PHE A 63 -8.50 -11.69 16.26
C PHE A 63 -9.18 -11.37 17.60
N CYS A 64 -9.09 -10.11 18.00
CA CYS A 64 -9.69 -9.57 19.20
C CYS A 64 -10.70 -8.48 18.85
N TYR A 65 -11.90 -8.57 19.44
CA TYR A 65 -13.02 -7.66 19.17
C TYR A 65 -13.60 -7.12 20.48
N PRO A 66 -14.20 -5.91 20.46
CA PRO A 66 -14.91 -5.43 21.64
C PRO A 66 -16.08 -6.36 22.02
N THR A 67 -16.31 -6.52 23.32
CA THR A 67 -17.41 -7.35 23.84
C THR A 67 -18.78 -6.80 23.44
N GLY A 68 -19.72 -7.71 23.14
CA GLY A 68 -21.09 -7.37 22.74
C GLY A 68 -21.21 -6.87 21.30
N HIS A 69 -22.31 -6.19 20.97
CA HIS A 69 -22.56 -5.61 19.65
C HIS A 69 -22.55 -4.07 19.74
N PRO A 70 -21.38 -3.43 19.79
CA PRO A 70 -21.29 -1.99 19.99
C PRO A 70 -21.81 -1.21 18.78
N SER A 71 -22.46 -0.07 19.04
CA SER A 71 -22.83 0.88 18.00
C SER A 71 -21.59 1.47 17.32
N SER A 72 -21.77 2.12 16.16
CA SER A 72 -20.64 2.75 15.41
C SER A 72 -19.83 3.72 16.28
N LEU A 73 -20.48 4.52 17.11
CA LEU A 73 -19.80 5.45 18.05
C LEU A 73 -18.99 4.70 19.12
N ARG A 74 -19.56 3.62 19.69
CA ARG A 74 -18.85 2.78 20.65
C ARG A 74 -17.66 2.07 20.05
N LYS A 75 -17.74 1.59 18.80
CA LYS A 75 -16.60 1.02 18.04
C LYS A 75 -15.45 2.03 17.86
N THR A 76 -15.80 3.28 17.56
CA THR A 76 -14.82 4.37 17.43
C THR A 76 -14.18 4.71 18.76
N TRP A 77 -14.98 4.80 19.84
CA TRP A 77 -14.50 5.04 21.19
C TRP A 77 -13.60 3.90 21.69
N TRP A 78 -14.02 2.65 21.50
CA TRP A 78 -13.24 1.48 21.87
C TRP A 78 -11.86 1.52 21.24
N ARG A 79 -11.78 1.68 19.92
CA ARG A 79 -10.52 1.74 19.17
C ARG A 79 -9.63 2.91 19.60
N SER A 80 -10.23 4.02 20.01
CA SER A 80 -9.48 5.24 20.37
C SER A 80 -8.98 5.23 21.82
N ARG A 81 -9.61 4.45 22.70
CA ARG A 81 -9.32 4.49 24.14
C ARG A 81 -9.49 3.16 24.85
N SER A 82 -10.69 2.55 24.83
CA SER A 82 -11.00 1.38 25.68
C SER A 82 -10.22 0.13 25.29
N VAL A 83 -9.76 0.02 24.05
CA VAL A 83 -8.90 -1.09 23.61
C VAL A 83 -7.64 -1.22 24.47
N VAL A 84 -7.19 -0.13 25.12
CA VAL A 84 -6.00 -0.16 25.99
C VAL A 84 -6.23 -1.03 27.23
N ASP A 85 -7.46 -1.10 27.74
CA ASP A 85 -7.79 -1.98 28.86
C ASP A 85 -7.78 -3.45 28.41
N ASP A 86 -8.33 -3.76 27.22
CA ASP A 86 -8.26 -5.10 26.62
C ASP A 86 -6.79 -5.51 26.36
N LEU A 87 -5.93 -4.58 25.90
CA LEU A 87 -4.49 -4.84 25.73
C LEU A 87 -3.80 -5.25 27.03
N VAL A 88 -4.18 -4.62 28.15
CA VAL A 88 -3.64 -4.95 29.47
C VAL A 88 -4.14 -6.34 29.92
N GLU A 89 -5.43 -6.66 29.73
CA GLU A 89 -6.01 -7.95 30.06
C GLU A 89 -5.39 -9.09 29.26
N ASP A 90 -5.10 -8.86 27.98
CA ASP A 90 -4.48 -9.82 27.07
C ASP A 90 -2.95 -9.92 27.26
N GLY A 91 -2.35 -9.14 28.17
CA GLY A 91 -0.91 -9.14 28.43
C GLY A 91 -0.08 -8.69 27.24
N VAL A 92 -0.54 -7.67 26.50
CA VAL A 92 0.17 -7.13 25.34
C VAL A 92 1.37 -6.30 25.78
N ASP A 93 2.55 -6.68 25.31
CA ASP A 93 3.83 -6.01 25.58
C ASP A 93 4.03 -4.76 24.71
N LEU A 94 3.63 -4.87 23.43
CA LEU A 94 3.78 -3.80 22.45
C LEU A 94 2.55 -3.71 21.55
N TYR A 95 2.09 -2.49 21.27
CA TYR A 95 0.99 -2.22 20.32
C TYR A 95 1.50 -1.52 19.07
N HIS A 96 1.12 -2.04 17.88
CA HIS A 96 1.47 -1.47 16.59
C HIS A 96 0.23 -0.92 15.86
N GLY A 97 0.16 0.41 15.73
CA GLY A 97 -0.81 1.11 14.91
C GLY A 97 -0.40 1.12 13.44
N LEU A 98 -1.04 0.31 12.61
CA LEU A 98 -0.65 0.12 11.20
C LEU A 98 -1.06 1.25 10.24
N SER A 99 -1.83 2.23 10.67
CA SER A 99 -2.42 3.23 9.77
C SER A 99 -2.43 4.66 10.33
N GLY A 100 -1.30 5.07 10.92
CA GLY A 100 -1.10 6.43 11.40
C GLY A 100 -1.87 6.79 12.67
N GLU A 101 -2.45 5.81 13.35
CA GLU A 101 -3.28 6.04 14.54
C GLU A 101 -2.82 5.14 15.70
N LEU A 102 -2.83 5.71 16.90
CA LEU A 102 -2.64 4.99 18.17
C LEU A 102 -3.79 5.31 19.13
N PRO A 103 -4.22 4.35 19.98
CA PRO A 103 -5.17 4.63 21.06
C PRO A 103 -4.52 5.51 22.13
N MET A 104 -5.38 6.24 22.86
CA MET A 104 -4.95 7.11 23.97
C MET A 104 -4.67 6.28 25.22
N GLY A 105 -3.50 6.48 25.81
CA GLY A 105 -3.18 5.95 27.13
C GLY A 105 -2.23 4.77 27.16
N LEU A 106 -1.64 4.36 26.04
CA LEU A 106 -0.63 3.30 25.98
C LEU A 106 0.53 3.56 26.98
N ARG A 107 1.10 4.77 26.97
CA ARG A 107 2.18 5.16 27.90
C ARG A 107 1.78 5.04 29.36
N LYS A 108 0.53 5.40 29.71
CA LYS A 108 0.03 5.32 31.10
C LYS A 108 -0.09 3.88 31.60
N LYS A 109 -0.27 2.93 30.68
CA LYS A 109 -0.37 1.49 30.96
C LYS A 109 0.94 0.76 30.72
N HIS A 110 2.02 1.48 30.43
CA HIS A 110 3.36 0.93 30.16
C HIS A 110 3.41 -0.04 28.99
N ILE A 111 2.48 0.05 28.02
CA ILE A 111 2.51 -0.70 26.77
C ILE A 111 3.40 0.04 25.79
N ARG A 112 4.42 -0.65 25.24
CA ARG A 112 5.27 -0.09 24.18
C ARG A 112 4.46 0.15 22.93
N SER A 113 4.87 1.14 22.13
CA SER A 113 4.06 1.55 20.97
C SER A 113 4.89 1.85 19.73
N VAL A 114 4.42 1.29 18.62
CA VAL A 114 4.93 1.57 17.27
C VAL A 114 3.77 2.10 16.43
N VAL A 115 4.04 3.07 15.56
CA VAL A 115 3.07 3.54 14.57
C VAL A 115 3.69 3.56 13.18
N THR A 116 3.00 3.00 12.18
CA THR A 116 3.37 3.14 10.77
C THR A 116 2.65 4.35 10.18
N ILE A 117 3.42 5.28 9.64
CA ILE A 117 2.93 6.43 8.87
C ILE A 117 3.12 6.13 7.38
N HIS A 118 2.02 6.11 6.62
CA HIS A 118 2.04 5.81 5.19
C HIS A 118 2.30 7.05 4.34
N ASP A 119 1.65 8.15 4.68
CA ASP A 119 1.83 9.44 4.04
C ASP A 119 1.29 10.56 4.93
N LEU A 120 1.59 11.78 4.56
CA LEU A 120 1.02 13.00 5.14
C LEU A 120 0.42 13.90 4.04
N ILE A 121 -0.19 13.26 3.01
CA ILE A 121 -0.79 13.95 1.88
C ILE A 121 -1.83 14.97 2.34
N PHE A 122 -2.62 14.64 3.35
CA PHE A 122 -3.63 15.54 3.93
C PHE A 122 -3.05 16.85 4.51
N MET A 123 -1.75 16.88 4.84
CA MET A 123 -1.04 18.09 5.30
C MET A 123 -0.28 18.77 4.16
N ARG A 124 0.31 17.99 3.22
CA ARG A 124 1.07 18.52 2.08
C ARG A 124 0.16 19.07 0.99
N HIS A 125 -0.96 18.39 0.74
CA HIS A 125 -1.92 18.65 -0.32
C HIS A 125 -3.34 18.64 0.24
N PRO A 126 -3.66 19.61 1.15
CA PRO A 126 -4.98 19.69 1.78
C PRO A 126 -6.11 19.88 0.77
N GLU A 127 -5.83 20.37 -0.44
CA GLU A 127 -6.78 20.53 -1.54
C GLU A 127 -7.41 19.21 -2.00
N TYR A 128 -6.82 18.05 -1.69
CA TYR A 128 -7.42 16.74 -1.98
C TYR A 128 -8.39 16.24 -0.91
N TYR A 129 -8.55 16.97 0.19
CA TYR A 129 -9.35 16.55 1.34
C TYR A 129 -10.36 17.62 1.75
N GLN A 130 -11.42 17.22 2.45
CA GLN A 130 -12.30 18.17 3.10
C GLN A 130 -11.57 18.81 4.30
N TRP A 131 -11.78 20.10 4.53
CA TRP A 131 -11.12 20.84 5.59
C TRP A 131 -11.26 20.18 6.98
N LEU A 132 -12.45 19.68 7.31
CA LEU A 132 -12.69 19.03 8.60
C LEU A 132 -11.90 17.72 8.73
N ASP A 133 -11.82 16.92 7.68
CA ASP A 133 -11.06 15.68 7.67
C ASP A 133 -9.57 15.95 7.87
N THR A 134 -9.04 16.99 7.20
CA THR A 134 -7.64 17.42 7.37
C THR A 134 -7.31 17.72 8.81
N ARG A 135 -8.18 18.48 9.51
CA ARG A 135 -7.98 18.83 10.92
C ARG A 135 -8.02 17.61 11.84
N ILE A 136 -8.92 16.67 11.57
CA ILE A 136 -9.03 15.41 12.33
C ILE A 136 -7.77 14.55 12.12
N TYR A 137 -7.32 14.42 10.87
CA TYR A 137 -6.10 13.64 10.56
C TYR A 137 -4.85 14.29 11.14
N GLU A 138 -4.72 15.62 11.08
CA GLU A 138 -3.62 16.33 11.72
C GLU A 138 -3.60 16.09 13.24
N TRP A 139 -4.75 16.17 13.91
CA TRP A 139 -4.83 15.89 15.34
C TRP A 139 -4.41 14.45 15.66
N LYS A 140 -4.88 13.46 14.89
CA LYS A 140 -4.49 12.05 15.05
C LYS A 140 -3.00 11.84 14.83
N PHE A 141 -2.43 12.45 13.82
CA PHE A 141 -1.00 12.39 13.54
C PHE A 141 -0.19 12.96 14.71
N ARG A 142 -0.52 14.16 15.16
CA ARG A 142 0.18 14.77 16.31
C ARG A 142 0.00 13.96 17.60
N HIS A 143 -1.14 13.32 17.78
CA HIS A 143 -1.38 12.40 18.89
C HIS A 143 -0.50 11.15 18.77
N ALA A 144 -0.46 10.51 17.62
CA ALA A 144 0.36 9.33 17.36
C ALA A 144 1.86 9.62 17.59
N LEU A 145 2.36 10.78 17.14
CA LEU A 145 3.75 11.19 17.42
C LEU A 145 4.05 11.33 18.92
N ARG A 146 3.08 11.75 19.73
CA ARG A 146 3.28 11.87 21.20
C ARG A 146 3.25 10.52 21.89
N GLU A 147 2.37 9.62 21.47
CA GLU A 147 2.21 8.29 22.09
C GLU A 147 3.30 7.30 21.65
N ALA A 148 3.76 7.37 20.39
CA ALA A 148 4.68 6.38 19.82
C ALA A 148 6.07 6.40 20.49
N ASP A 149 6.58 5.21 20.85
CA ASP A 149 7.98 5.01 21.20
C ASP A 149 8.84 4.95 19.94
N ARG A 150 8.35 4.33 18.85
CA ARG A 150 8.96 4.30 17.52
C ARG A 150 7.94 4.60 16.43
N ILE A 151 8.42 5.18 15.36
CA ILE A 151 7.63 5.56 14.19
C ILE A 151 8.26 4.86 12.98
N ILE A 152 7.46 4.11 12.23
CA ILE A 152 7.87 3.55 10.95
C ILE A 152 7.43 4.52 9.86
N ALA A 153 8.40 5.03 9.11
CA ALA A 153 8.17 5.71 7.84
C ALA A 153 8.34 4.71 6.70
N ILE A 154 7.39 4.65 5.76
CA ILE A 154 7.41 3.65 4.68
C ILE A 154 8.22 4.07 3.45
N SER A 155 8.73 5.30 3.43
CA SER A 155 9.62 5.85 2.41
C SER A 155 10.46 6.97 3.01
N GLU A 156 11.57 7.31 2.34
CA GLU A 156 12.38 8.47 2.75
C GLU A 156 11.58 9.77 2.61
N ARG A 157 10.71 9.87 1.59
CA ARG A 157 9.80 11.00 1.45
C ARG A 157 8.86 11.12 2.66
N THR A 158 8.23 10.02 3.08
CA THR A 158 7.38 10.01 4.28
C THR A 158 8.18 10.35 5.53
N ARG A 159 9.43 9.88 5.65
CA ARG A 159 10.32 10.24 6.77
C ARG A 159 10.58 11.74 6.82
N GLN A 160 10.92 12.35 5.70
CA GLN A 160 11.11 13.80 5.59
C GLN A 160 9.83 14.57 5.96
N ASP A 161 8.68 14.16 5.44
CA ASP A 161 7.39 14.77 5.77
C ASP A 161 7.07 14.69 7.26
N ILE A 162 7.38 13.57 7.94
CA ILE A 162 7.19 13.43 9.39
C ILE A 162 8.06 14.42 10.15
N ILE A 163 9.33 14.58 9.77
CA ILE A 163 10.25 15.51 10.42
C ILE A 163 9.81 16.96 10.18
N GLU A 164 9.53 17.34 8.94
CA GLU A 164 9.15 18.70 8.59
C GLU A 164 7.81 19.13 9.22
N LEU A 165 6.82 18.25 9.25
CA LEU A 165 5.46 18.56 9.72
C LEU A 165 5.23 18.20 11.19
N GLY A 166 5.99 17.23 11.71
CA GLY A 166 5.92 16.75 13.09
C GLY A 166 6.93 17.38 14.02
N GLY A 167 8.03 17.93 13.48
CA GLY A 167 9.13 18.58 14.21
C GLY A 167 10.33 17.66 14.40
N GLU A 168 11.53 18.24 14.44
CA GLU A 168 12.83 17.55 14.59
C GLU A 168 12.91 16.62 15.80
N ALA A 169 12.19 16.92 16.88
CA ALA A 169 12.18 16.11 18.11
C ALA A 169 11.71 14.67 17.91
N CYS A 170 11.10 14.32 16.78
CA CYS A 170 10.71 12.96 16.47
C CYS A 170 11.75 12.20 15.64
N ALA A 171 12.76 12.87 15.07
CA ALA A 171 13.69 12.28 14.09
C ALA A 171 14.39 11.00 14.60
N ASP A 172 14.89 11.00 15.84
CA ASP A 172 15.59 9.84 16.43
C ASP A 172 14.69 8.63 16.71
N ARG A 173 13.37 8.83 16.64
CA ARG A 173 12.38 7.75 16.83
C ARG A 173 11.87 7.17 15.52
N ILE A 174 12.28 7.73 14.37
CA ILE A 174 11.82 7.28 13.06
C ILE A 174 12.75 6.19 12.53
N SER A 175 12.15 5.06 12.18
CA SER A 175 12.81 3.97 11.44
C SER A 175 12.24 3.93 10.02
N LEU A 176 13.12 3.96 9.01
CA LEU A 176 12.71 3.76 7.62
C LEU A 176 12.58 2.26 7.38
N ILE A 177 11.36 1.79 7.18
CA ILE A 177 11.05 0.40 6.84
C ILE A 177 10.07 0.42 5.69
N TYR A 178 10.52 0.01 4.52
CA TYR A 178 9.72 -0.02 3.30
C TYR A 178 8.57 -1.02 3.39
N GLN A 179 7.64 -0.93 2.46
CA GLN A 179 6.55 -1.88 2.33
C GLN A 179 6.97 -3.06 1.45
N SER A 180 6.45 -4.25 1.76
CA SER A 180 6.57 -5.43 0.92
C SER A 180 5.38 -5.57 -0.03
N PHE A 181 5.52 -6.46 -1.01
CA PHE A 181 4.46 -6.84 -1.93
C PHE A 181 4.04 -8.30 -1.71
N ALA A 182 2.81 -8.63 -2.10
CA ALA A 182 2.27 -9.97 -1.87
C ALA A 182 2.98 -11.02 -2.76
N PRO A 183 3.32 -12.21 -2.23
CA PRO A 183 4.05 -13.26 -2.96
C PRO A 183 3.41 -13.70 -4.28
N ARG A 184 2.09 -13.53 -4.43
CA ARG A 184 1.37 -13.84 -5.69
C ARG A 184 1.91 -13.10 -6.91
N PHE A 185 2.57 -11.94 -6.74
CA PHE A 185 3.15 -11.17 -7.84
C PHE A 185 4.52 -11.70 -8.28
N SER A 186 5.20 -12.49 -7.44
CA SER A 186 6.43 -13.21 -7.83
C SER A 186 6.15 -14.62 -8.37
N ALA A 187 4.94 -15.14 -8.17
CA ALA A 187 4.56 -16.47 -8.63
C ALA A 187 4.21 -16.45 -10.13
N GLU A 188 4.56 -17.53 -10.82
CA GLU A 188 4.14 -17.71 -12.23
C GLU A 188 2.64 -17.93 -12.31
N VAL A 189 1.98 -17.14 -13.17
CA VAL A 189 0.54 -17.29 -13.44
C VAL A 189 0.34 -18.27 -14.60
N LYS A 190 -0.39 -19.37 -14.34
CA LYS A 190 -0.68 -20.42 -15.31
C LYS A 190 -1.43 -19.87 -16.52
N ALA A 191 -1.17 -20.45 -17.70
CA ALA A 191 -1.76 -20.02 -18.97
C ALA A 191 -3.30 -20.09 -18.97
N GLU A 192 -3.87 -21.15 -18.34
CA GLU A 192 -5.33 -21.33 -18.21
C GLU A 192 -5.96 -20.19 -17.41
N ARG A 193 -5.27 -19.75 -16.32
CA ARG A 193 -5.75 -18.63 -15.51
C ARG A 193 -5.70 -17.31 -16.28
N LYS A 194 -4.64 -17.07 -17.05
CA LYS A 194 -4.54 -15.90 -17.93
C LYS A 194 -5.69 -15.87 -18.95
N ALA A 195 -5.99 -17.00 -19.57
CA ALA A 195 -7.09 -17.11 -20.54
C ALA A 195 -8.45 -16.79 -19.89
N GLN A 196 -8.74 -17.39 -18.72
CA GLN A 196 -9.98 -17.13 -17.97
C GLN A 196 -10.14 -15.66 -17.59
N VAL A 197 -9.06 -15.03 -17.08
CA VAL A 197 -9.08 -13.62 -16.67
C VAL A 197 -9.22 -12.70 -17.89
N LYS A 198 -8.51 -13.03 -19.00
CA LYS A 198 -8.63 -12.27 -20.24
C LYS A 198 -10.06 -12.28 -20.80
N GLU A 199 -10.71 -13.43 -20.80
CA GLU A 199 -12.10 -13.58 -21.24
C GLU A 199 -13.08 -12.86 -20.31
N ARG A 200 -12.94 -13.04 -18.97
CA ARG A 200 -13.80 -12.43 -17.96
C ARG A 200 -13.86 -10.91 -18.06
N TYR A 201 -12.71 -10.27 -18.24
CA TYR A 201 -12.61 -8.81 -18.29
C TYR A 201 -12.51 -8.26 -19.70
N LYS A 202 -12.63 -9.10 -20.74
CA LYS A 202 -12.50 -8.75 -22.16
C LYS A 202 -11.23 -7.92 -22.41
N LEU A 203 -10.10 -8.37 -21.83
CA LEU A 203 -8.85 -7.64 -21.92
C LEU A 203 -8.34 -7.57 -23.35
N PRO A 204 -7.88 -6.40 -23.83
CA PRO A 204 -7.29 -6.26 -25.15
C PRO A 204 -6.02 -7.11 -25.29
N GLN A 205 -5.57 -7.33 -26.52
CA GLN A 205 -4.39 -8.14 -26.80
C GLN A 205 -3.11 -7.48 -26.29
N ARG A 206 -3.02 -6.16 -26.43
CA ARG A 206 -1.87 -5.36 -26.06
C ARG A 206 -2.32 -4.16 -25.23
N TYR A 207 -1.76 -3.99 -24.03
CA TYR A 207 -2.16 -2.88 -23.19
C TYR A 207 -1.08 -2.42 -22.22
N VAL A 208 -1.15 -1.14 -21.88
CA VAL A 208 -0.51 -0.53 -20.71
C VAL A 208 -1.46 -0.67 -19.53
N LEU A 209 -0.95 -1.07 -18.38
CA LEU A 209 -1.74 -1.26 -17.16
C LEU A 209 -1.54 -0.08 -16.20
N ASN A 210 -2.62 0.39 -15.60
CA ASN A 210 -2.62 1.25 -14.41
C ASN A 210 -3.44 0.57 -13.30
N VAL A 211 -2.98 0.62 -12.05
CA VAL A 211 -3.71 0.06 -10.89
C VAL A 211 -3.78 1.07 -9.76
N GLY A 212 -4.98 1.40 -9.32
CA GLY A 212 -5.24 2.31 -8.22
C GLY A 212 -6.62 2.95 -8.27
N THR A 213 -7.03 3.62 -7.20
CA THR A 213 -8.26 4.42 -7.22
C THR A 213 -8.17 5.50 -8.29
N MET A 214 -9.18 5.64 -9.13
CA MET A 214 -9.21 6.63 -10.20
C MET A 214 -9.66 7.98 -9.62
N GLU A 215 -8.67 8.79 -9.22
CA GLU A 215 -8.84 10.10 -8.59
C GLU A 215 -7.82 11.10 -9.13
N ARG A 216 -8.06 12.41 -9.00
CA ARG A 216 -7.23 13.48 -9.59
C ARG A 216 -5.74 13.35 -9.22
N ARG A 217 -5.43 13.03 -7.96
CA ARG A 217 -4.05 12.85 -7.48
C ARG A 217 -3.31 11.71 -8.20
N LYS A 218 -4.04 10.64 -8.57
CA LYS A 218 -3.50 9.49 -9.32
C LYS A 218 -3.27 9.78 -10.79
N ASN A 219 -3.79 10.91 -11.30
CA ASN A 219 -3.44 11.51 -12.59
C ASN A 219 -3.60 10.58 -13.81
N LEU A 220 -4.63 9.70 -13.79
CA LEU A 220 -4.86 8.74 -14.88
C LEU A 220 -5.03 9.42 -16.25
N ALA A 221 -5.48 10.69 -16.28
CA ALA A 221 -5.63 11.48 -17.50
C ALA A 221 -4.34 11.58 -18.30
N LEU A 222 -3.17 11.73 -17.62
CA LEU A 222 -1.87 11.79 -18.28
C LEU A 222 -1.59 10.55 -19.16
N VAL A 223 -1.93 9.35 -18.66
CA VAL A 223 -1.75 8.12 -19.43
C VAL A 223 -2.83 7.97 -20.48
N ALA A 224 -4.08 8.36 -20.16
CA ALA A 224 -5.18 8.31 -21.11
C ALA A 224 -4.91 9.18 -22.35
N GLU A 225 -4.43 10.40 -22.18
CA GLU A 225 -4.00 11.30 -23.25
C GLU A 225 -2.76 10.76 -24.00
N ALA A 226 -1.79 10.17 -23.26
CA ALA A 226 -0.59 9.60 -23.89
C ALA A 226 -0.93 8.40 -24.79
N VAL A 227 -2.00 7.64 -24.52
CA VAL A 227 -2.43 6.51 -25.36
C VAL A 227 -2.79 6.96 -26.78
N GLU A 228 -3.28 8.18 -26.99
CA GLU A 228 -3.53 8.72 -28.33
C GLU A 228 -2.28 8.79 -29.20
N LEU A 229 -1.10 8.95 -28.56
CA LEU A 229 0.20 9.03 -29.21
C LEU A 229 0.91 7.68 -29.38
N LEU A 230 0.32 6.60 -28.88
CA LEU A 230 0.83 5.24 -29.00
C LEU A 230 0.31 4.54 -30.27
N PRO A 231 0.93 3.42 -30.69
CA PRO A 231 0.39 2.59 -31.76
C PRO A 231 -1.08 2.23 -31.51
N GLN A 232 -1.89 2.16 -32.58
CA GLN A 232 -3.33 2.01 -32.51
C GLN A 232 -3.81 0.70 -31.83
N ASP A 233 -2.96 -0.31 -31.78
CA ASP A 233 -3.22 -1.60 -31.15
C ASP A 233 -2.84 -1.64 -29.65
N ILE A 234 -2.34 -0.52 -29.11
CA ILE A 234 -2.05 -0.37 -27.69
C ILE A 234 -3.23 0.29 -26.98
N HIS A 235 -3.75 -0.38 -25.97
CA HIS A 235 -4.86 0.08 -25.14
C HIS A 235 -4.38 0.46 -23.74
N LEU A 236 -5.19 1.19 -23.00
CA LEU A 236 -5.04 1.42 -21.55
C LEU A 236 -6.05 0.53 -20.80
N VAL A 237 -5.56 -0.26 -19.86
CA VAL A 237 -6.40 -0.94 -18.87
C VAL A 237 -6.14 -0.33 -17.51
N ALA A 238 -7.14 0.35 -16.95
CA ALA A 238 -7.07 0.93 -15.62
C ALA A 238 -7.94 0.11 -14.65
N VAL A 239 -7.32 -0.40 -13.57
CA VAL A 239 -7.98 -1.24 -12.57
C VAL A 239 -8.07 -0.51 -11.25
N GLY A 240 -9.27 -0.37 -10.71
CA GLY A 240 -9.46 0.23 -9.39
C GLY A 240 -10.85 0.82 -9.17
N ARG A 241 -11.04 1.37 -7.98
CA ARG A 241 -12.29 2.05 -7.65
C ARG A 241 -12.44 3.32 -8.49
N GLN A 242 -13.56 3.43 -9.19
CA GLN A 242 -13.92 4.60 -9.96
C GLN A 242 -14.52 5.68 -9.04
N THR A 243 -14.15 6.93 -9.29
CA THR A 243 -14.77 8.13 -8.69
C THR A 243 -15.34 9.01 -9.80
N ASP A 244 -15.93 10.15 -9.46
CA ASP A 244 -16.42 11.10 -10.48
C ASP A 244 -15.36 11.62 -11.44
N TYR A 245 -14.08 11.51 -11.05
CA TYR A 245 -12.93 11.85 -11.88
C TYR A 245 -12.89 11.13 -13.24
N VAL A 246 -13.47 9.91 -13.33
CA VAL A 246 -13.49 9.17 -14.61
C VAL A 246 -14.28 9.90 -15.70
N LYS A 247 -15.18 10.84 -15.34
CA LYS A 247 -15.94 11.66 -16.29
C LYS A 247 -15.07 12.73 -16.97
N GLU A 248 -13.88 12.99 -16.44
CA GLU A 248 -12.92 13.97 -16.97
C GLU A 248 -11.90 13.33 -17.92
N LEU A 249 -11.86 12.00 -18.00
CA LEU A 249 -10.95 11.30 -18.90
C LEU A 249 -11.38 11.47 -20.36
N PRO A 250 -10.43 11.46 -21.31
CA PRO A 250 -10.77 11.49 -22.74
C PRO A 250 -11.62 10.28 -23.13
N HIS A 251 -12.53 10.49 -24.06
CA HIS A 251 -13.35 9.43 -24.66
C HIS A 251 -12.56 8.76 -25.78
N ASP A 252 -11.97 7.58 -25.52
CA ASP A 252 -11.27 6.76 -26.49
C ASP A 252 -11.65 5.29 -26.23
N ASP A 253 -12.05 4.55 -27.27
CA ASP A 253 -12.45 3.14 -27.19
C ASP A 253 -11.31 2.23 -26.73
N ARG A 254 -10.06 2.73 -26.72
CA ARG A 254 -8.88 2.04 -26.21
C ARG A 254 -8.72 2.15 -24.69
N ILE A 255 -9.57 2.90 -23.99
CA ILE A 255 -9.49 3.08 -22.52
C ILE A 255 -10.50 2.14 -21.86
N HIS A 256 -9.99 1.16 -21.12
CA HIS A 256 -10.78 0.14 -20.42
C HIS A 256 -10.69 0.35 -18.90
N LEU A 257 -11.80 0.72 -18.27
CA LEU A 257 -11.89 0.98 -16.83
C LEU A 257 -12.52 -0.24 -16.11
N LEU A 258 -11.75 -0.93 -15.29
CA LEU A 258 -12.19 -2.11 -14.54
C LEU A 258 -12.38 -1.77 -13.06
N ASN A 259 -13.57 -2.04 -12.54
CA ASN A 259 -13.91 -1.85 -11.13
C ASN A 259 -14.22 -3.20 -10.47
N GLY A 260 -13.90 -3.33 -9.17
CA GLY A 260 -14.25 -4.52 -8.40
C GLY A 260 -13.46 -5.79 -8.78
N VAL A 261 -12.29 -5.64 -9.38
CA VAL A 261 -11.40 -6.77 -9.68
C VAL A 261 -10.86 -7.37 -8.37
N PRO A 262 -11.08 -8.66 -8.09
CA PRO A 262 -10.56 -9.30 -6.90
C PRO A 262 -9.05 -9.45 -6.97
N ASP A 263 -8.41 -9.44 -5.82
CA ASP A 263 -6.95 -9.58 -5.68
C ASP A 263 -6.38 -10.83 -6.35
N SER A 264 -7.17 -11.91 -6.43
CA SER A 264 -6.80 -13.17 -7.08
C SER A 264 -6.62 -13.05 -8.60
N ASP A 265 -7.20 -12.03 -9.24
CA ASP A 265 -7.13 -11.81 -10.68
C ASP A 265 -6.04 -10.81 -11.06
N LEU A 266 -5.61 -9.95 -10.12
CA LEU A 266 -4.67 -8.88 -10.38
C LEU A 266 -3.34 -9.38 -10.96
N ALA A 267 -2.72 -10.40 -10.37
CA ALA A 267 -1.43 -10.91 -10.86
C ALA A 267 -1.52 -11.40 -12.32
N ALA A 268 -2.67 -11.97 -12.73
CA ALA A 268 -2.89 -12.37 -14.11
C ALA A 268 -3.00 -11.15 -15.05
N ILE A 269 -3.73 -10.11 -14.64
CA ILE A 269 -3.86 -8.86 -15.42
C ILE A 269 -2.49 -8.19 -15.58
N TYR A 270 -1.71 -8.07 -14.49
CA TYR A 270 -0.34 -7.56 -14.59
C TYR A 270 0.50 -8.38 -15.57
N SER A 271 0.47 -9.72 -15.47
CA SER A 271 1.35 -10.59 -16.26
C SER A 271 1.07 -10.59 -17.77
N MET A 272 -0.08 -10.08 -18.21
CA MET A 272 -0.46 -9.97 -19.61
C MET A 272 -0.20 -8.58 -20.20
N ALA A 273 0.06 -7.57 -19.37
CA ALA A 273 0.36 -6.21 -19.82
C ALA A 273 1.71 -6.10 -20.55
N GLU A 274 1.91 -5.00 -21.26
CA GLU A 274 3.19 -4.67 -21.90
C GLU A 274 4.07 -3.78 -21.03
N ALA A 275 3.44 -2.83 -20.34
CA ALA A 275 4.09 -1.89 -19.42
C ALA A 275 3.12 -1.53 -18.29
N PHE A 276 3.67 -1.01 -17.22
CA PHE A 276 2.91 -0.46 -16.11
C PHE A 276 3.10 1.05 -16.03
N ALA A 277 2.01 1.81 -16.03
CA ALA A 277 2.03 3.25 -15.88
C ALA A 277 1.50 3.66 -14.50
N TYR A 278 2.26 4.46 -13.76
CA TYR A 278 1.85 4.96 -12.45
C TYR A 278 2.04 6.49 -12.37
N PRO A 279 1.10 7.25 -12.93
CA PRO A 279 1.25 8.68 -13.16
C PRO A 279 0.96 9.56 -11.93
N SER A 280 0.91 8.97 -10.73
CA SER A 280 0.54 9.67 -9.50
C SER A 280 1.43 10.89 -9.24
N ARG A 281 0.82 12.00 -8.85
CA ARG A 281 1.51 13.25 -8.50
C ARG A 281 2.18 13.17 -7.12
N TYR A 282 1.56 12.47 -6.19
CA TYR A 282 2.08 12.30 -4.84
C TYR A 282 1.60 10.98 -4.21
N GLU A 283 2.51 10.26 -3.58
CA GLU A 283 2.27 8.98 -2.90
C GLU A 283 3.09 8.87 -1.61
N GLY A 284 2.69 7.92 -0.77
CA GLY A 284 3.50 7.53 0.38
C GLY A 284 4.62 6.55 0.02
N PHE A 285 4.40 5.64 -0.97
CA PHE A 285 5.44 4.72 -1.45
C PHE A 285 5.20 4.29 -2.91
N GLY A 286 4.23 3.44 -3.20
CA GLY A 286 3.99 2.94 -4.56
C GLY A 286 4.03 1.42 -4.65
N ILE A 287 3.31 0.71 -3.77
CA ILE A 287 3.18 -0.76 -3.82
C ILE A 287 2.86 -1.27 -5.24
N PRO A 288 1.95 -0.67 -6.04
CA PRO A 288 1.68 -1.13 -7.39
C PRO A 288 2.89 -1.13 -8.33
N ILE A 289 3.88 -0.26 -8.09
CA ILE A 289 5.15 -0.23 -8.84
C ILE A 289 5.96 -1.51 -8.55
N ILE A 290 6.16 -1.85 -7.28
CA ILE A 290 6.94 -3.04 -6.92
C ILE A 290 6.21 -4.33 -7.30
N GLU A 291 4.86 -4.35 -7.29
CA GLU A 291 4.05 -5.46 -7.81
C GLU A 291 4.27 -5.65 -9.33
N ALA A 292 4.24 -4.56 -10.11
CA ALA A 292 4.49 -4.57 -11.54
C ALA A 292 5.90 -5.11 -11.87
N ILE A 293 6.92 -4.63 -11.15
CA ILE A 293 8.30 -5.09 -11.35
C ILE A 293 8.44 -6.57 -10.96
N ALA A 294 7.80 -7.01 -9.88
CA ALA A 294 7.83 -8.41 -9.43
C ALA A 294 7.27 -9.36 -10.50
N VAL A 295 6.16 -8.99 -11.15
CA VAL A 295 5.59 -9.74 -12.29
C VAL A 295 6.49 -9.68 -13.53
N GLY A 296 7.37 -8.69 -13.66
CA GLY A 296 8.28 -8.50 -14.80
C GLY A 296 7.82 -7.47 -15.81
N LEU A 297 7.09 -6.46 -15.36
CA LEU A 297 6.74 -5.32 -16.21
C LEU A 297 7.79 -4.20 -16.07
N PRO A 298 8.12 -3.53 -17.18
CA PRO A 298 8.78 -2.24 -17.11
C PRO A 298 7.78 -1.20 -16.57
N VAL A 299 8.28 -0.27 -15.78
CA VAL A 299 7.48 0.77 -15.12
C VAL A 299 7.80 2.13 -15.70
N VAL A 300 6.74 2.90 -15.95
CA VAL A 300 6.78 4.35 -16.20
C VAL A 300 5.99 5.03 -15.09
N ALA A 301 6.63 5.92 -14.35
CA ALA A 301 6.02 6.65 -13.25
C ALA A 301 6.29 8.15 -13.35
N CYS A 302 5.64 8.96 -12.52
CA CYS A 302 5.97 10.38 -12.44
C CYS A 302 7.09 10.63 -11.44
N THR A 303 7.87 11.68 -11.68
CA THR A 303 8.89 12.20 -10.77
C THR A 303 8.28 13.10 -9.69
N GLY A 304 9.08 13.47 -8.69
CA GLY A 304 8.74 14.49 -7.69
C GLY A 304 8.08 13.94 -6.39
N SER A 305 7.99 12.60 -6.24
CA SER A 305 7.53 11.99 -4.99
C SER A 305 8.40 10.79 -4.58
N CYS A 306 7.85 9.82 -3.87
CA CYS A 306 8.55 8.59 -3.45
C CYS A 306 8.59 7.50 -4.53
N LEU A 307 8.10 7.75 -5.74
CA LEU A 307 7.95 6.71 -6.77
C LEU A 307 9.31 6.19 -7.27
N GLU A 308 10.34 7.05 -7.26
CA GLU A 308 11.71 6.67 -7.56
C GLU A 308 12.30 5.71 -6.53
N GLU A 309 11.88 5.81 -5.25
CA GLU A 309 12.26 4.87 -4.21
C GLU A 309 11.65 3.49 -4.45
N ALA A 310 10.41 3.42 -4.93
CA ALA A 310 9.72 2.17 -5.22
C ALA A 310 10.22 1.52 -6.51
N GLY A 311 10.36 2.31 -7.59
CA GLY A 311 10.70 1.81 -8.92
C GLY A 311 12.19 1.66 -9.19
N GLY A 312 13.04 2.35 -8.43
CA GLY A 312 14.50 2.33 -8.57
C GLY A 312 15.02 2.97 -9.87
N PRO A 313 16.34 2.96 -10.09
CA PRO A 313 16.98 3.72 -11.16
C PRO A 313 16.78 3.12 -12.56
N HIS A 314 16.08 2.01 -12.69
CA HIS A 314 15.87 1.31 -13.96
C HIS A 314 14.42 1.41 -14.48
N SER A 315 13.51 2.01 -13.70
CA SER A 315 12.21 2.48 -14.19
C SER A 315 12.37 3.82 -14.94
N LEU A 316 11.35 4.19 -15.69
CA LEU A 316 11.34 5.48 -16.39
C LEU A 316 10.47 6.47 -15.62
N TYR A 317 10.95 7.72 -15.53
CA TYR A 317 10.26 8.78 -14.78
C TYR A 317 10.05 9.98 -15.68
N VAL A 318 8.84 10.56 -15.59
CA VAL A 318 8.41 11.67 -16.44
C VAL A 318 7.78 12.77 -15.60
N ASP A 319 7.72 13.98 -16.15
CA ASP A 319 6.98 15.08 -15.54
C ASP A 319 5.47 14.74 -15.50
N PRO A 320 4.78 14.94 -14.36
CA PRO A 320 3.34 14.62 -14.22
C PRO A 320 2.41 15.49 -15.10
N ASP A 321 2.92 16.51 -15.75
CA ASP A 321 2.18 17.39 -16.66
C ASP A 321 2.62 17.25 -18.13
N ASN A 322 3.53 16.31 -18.45
CA ASN A 322 4.07 16.13 -19.79
C ASN A 322 3.58 14.85 -20.49
N VAL A 323 2.52 14.97 -21.28
CA VAL A 323 1.91 13.88 -22.04
C VAL A 323 2.90 13.27 -23.07
N ILE A 324 3.73 14.10 -23.69
CA ILE A 324 4.69 13.64 -24.71
C ILE A 324 5.76 12.76 -24.08
N GLU A 325 6.34 13.17 -22.95
CA GLU A 325 7.30 12.35 -22.20
C GLU A 325 6.69 11.02 -21.76
N MET A 326 5.43 11.04 -21.27
CA MET A 326 4.71 9.82 -20.89
C MET A 326 4.56 8.88 -22.09
N ALA A 327 4.14 9.38 -23.24
CA ALA A 327 3.98 8.58 -24.44
C ALA A 327 5.32 7.99 -24.92
N GLU A 328 6.41 8.75 -24.91
CA GLU A 328 7.74 8.28 -25.31
C GLU A 328 8.27 7.23 -24.34
N ALA A 329 8.17 7.45 -23.04
CA ALA A 329 8.57 6.48 -22.03
C ALA A 329 7.77 5.18 -22.13
N LEU A 330 6.47 5.26 -22.42
CA LEU A 330 5.64 4.09 -22.71
C LEU A 330 6.09 3.36 -23.96
N LYS A 331 6.36 4.05 -25.08
CA LYS A 331 6.92 3.43 -26.31
C LYS A 331 8.21 2.67 -26.05
N MET A 332 9.11 3.24 -25.24
CA MET A 332 10.35 2.58 -24.82
C MET A 332 10.11 1.36 -23.92
N SER A 333 8.92 1.23 -23.35
CA SER A 333 8.52 0.13 -22.45
C SER A 333 7.71 -0.97 -23.13
N LEU A 334 7.27 -0.79 -24.39
CA LEU A 334 6.55 -1.81 -25.15
C LEU A 334 7.45 -2.99 -25.54
N ARG A 335 6.83 -4.13 -25.85
CA ARG A 335 7.55 -5.34 -26.32
C ARG A 335 8.34 -5.04 -27.58
N GLY A 336 9.59 -5.51 -27.61
CA GLY A 336 10.53 -5.25 -28.70
C GLY A 336 11.33 -3.95 -28.59
N ALA A 337 11.03 -3.06 -27.65
CA ALA A 337 11.78 -1.84 -27.44
C ALA A 337 13.21 -2.13 -26.94
N ARG A 338 14.19 -1.40 -27.48
CA ARG A 338 15.61 -1.56 -27.11
C ARG A 338 15.85 -1.32 -25.62
N GLY A 339 16.55 -2.23 -24.96
CA GLY A 339 16.92 -2.13 -23.55
C GLY A 339 15.78 -2.44 -22.56
N ARG A 340 14.58 -2.81 -23.05
CA ARG A 340 13.44 -3.16 -22.19
C ARG A 340 13.75 -4.33 -21.26
N ASP A 341 14.25 -5.44 -21.77
CA ASP A 341 14.50 -6.65 -20.98
C ASP A 341 15.61 -6.43 -19.94
N GLU A 342 16.61 -5.64 -20.27
CA GLU A 342 17.67 -5.25 -19.33
C GLU A 342 17.11 -4.38 -18.19
N ARG A 343 16.21 -3.43 -18.48
CA ARG A 343 15.52 -2.65 -17.44
C ARG A 343 14.70 -3.54 -16.53
N ILE A 344 13.93 -4.48 -17.08
CA ILE A 344 13.14 -5.44 -16.28
C ILE A 344 14.05 -6.24 -15.36
N ARG A 345 15.14 -6.81 -15.88
CA ARG A 345 16.07 -7.61 -15.10
C ARG A 345 16.65 -6.81 -13.92
N LYS A 346 17.14 -5.60 -14.19
CA LYS A 346 17.74 -4.73 -13.16
C LYS A 346 16.71 -4.22 -12.15
N SER A 347 15.48 -3.89 -12.59
CA SER A 347 14.41 -3.49 -11.68
C SER A 347 14.01 -4.63 -10.76
N ARG A 348 13.95 -5.87 -11.25
CA ARG A 348 13.70 -7.06 -10.40
C ARG A 348 14.78 -7.28 -9.36
N GLU A 349 16.04 -7.05 -9.71
CA GLU A 349 17.15 -7.10 -8.75
C GLU A 349 17.01 -6.02 -7.68
N TYR A 350 16.66 -4.80 -8.10
CA TYR A 350 16.45 -3.68 -7.18
C TYR A 350 15.36 -3.93 -6.14
N ILE A 351 14.21 -4.50 -6.53
CA ILE A 351 13.08 -4.70 -5.61
C ILE A 351 13.25 -5.85 -4.63
N ARG A 352 14.29 -6.66 -4.71
CA ARG A 352 14.60 -7.71 -3.70
C ARG A 352 14.63 -7.16 -2.28
N ARG A 353 15.05 -5.91 -2.12
CA ARG A 353 15.06 -5.20 -0.84
C ARG A 353 13.66 -5.00 -0.21
N PHE A 354 12.59 -5.20 -1.00
CA PHE A 354 11.20 -5.10 -0.58
C PHE A 354 10.52 -6.48 -0.43
N GLU A 355 11.30 -7.55 -0.44
CA GLU A 355 10.76 -8.90 -0.18
C GLU A 355 10.25 -9.01 1.25
N GLY A 356 9.12 -9.71 1.44
CA GLY A 356 8.40 -9.74 2.70
C GLY A 356 9.23 -10.23 3.89
N ASN A 357 10.09 -11.22 3.69
CA ASN A 357 10.97 -11.75 4.75
C ASN A 357 11.95 -10.68 5.29
N ASP A 358 12.46 -9.80 4.45
CA ASP A 358 13.38 -8.75 4.89
C ASP A 358 12.64 -7.62 5.60
N VAL A 359 11.47 -7.24 5.12
CA VAL A 359 10.60 -6.24 5.77
C VAL A 359 10.13 -6.74 7.14
N ALA A 360 9.61 -7.97 7.21
CA ALA A 360 9.15 -8.55 8.47
C ALA A 360 10.29 -8.67 9.50
N ARG A 361 11.50 -9.04 9.07
CA ARG A 361 12.68 -9.09 9.94
C ARG A 361 13.03 -7.73 10.53
N GLN A 362 13.00 -6.66 9.72
CA GLN A 362 13.25 -5.29 10.21
C GLN A 362 12.19 -4.86 11.24
N VAL A 363 10.91 -5.18 10.99
CA VAL A 363 9.83 -4.88 11.94
C VAL A 363 9.98 -5.69 13.22
N ALA A 364 10.29 -6.99 13.15
CA ALA A 364 10.52 -7.83 14.32
C ALA A 364 11.73 -7.34 15.15
N GLN A 365 12.83 -6.95 14.50
CA GLN A 365 13.98 -6.35 15.16
C GLN A 365 13.63 -5.04 15.86
N LEU A 366 12.78 -4.21 15.22
CA LEU A 366 12.29 -2.97 15.84
C LEU A 366 11.48 -3.30 17.11
N TYR A 367 10.59 -4.29 17.08
CA TYR A 367 9.85 -4.72 18.27
C TYR A 367 10.78 -5.18 19.39
N GLN A 368 11.75 -6.06 19.08
CA GLN A 368 12.73 -6.55 20.05
C GLN A 368 13.56 -5.43 20.67
N SER A 369 13.85 -4.36 19.93
CA SER A 369 14.61 -3.21 20.45
C SER A 369 13.87 -2.38 21.51
N LEU A 370 12.57 -2.59 21.64
CA LEU A 370 11.69 -1.87 22.58
C LEU A 370 11.32 -2.69 23.81
N LEU A 371 11.49 -4.00 23.74
CA LEU A 371 11.15 -4.98 24.79
C LEU A 371 12.37 -5.44 25.57
#